data_80ecd2ad8467a8cc15743f9bcd52398a
#
_entry.id   80ecd2ad8467a8cc15743f9bcd52398a
#
_cell.length_a   1.000
_cell.length_b   1.000
_cell.length_c   1.000
_cell.angle_alpha   90.00
_cell.angle_beta   90.00
_cell.angle_gamma   90.00
#
_symmetry.space_group_name_H-M   'P 1'
#
loop_
_entity.id
_entity.type
_entity.pdbx_description
1 polymer ?
#
loop_
_entity_poly.entity_id
_entity_poly.type
_entity_poly.pdbx_seq_one_letter_code
_entity_poly.pdbx_strand_id
1 'polypeptide(L)'
;MPQGDNTEIMILPESFKDRIKEQLKDEYEDYIGCLDKGMNHGIRVNTSKISVEDFLKISPFELESIPWTDNGFYYDDKKYVPSKHPYYYAGLYYIQEPSAMTPASVLDIKPGDTVLDICAAPGGKSTELAAKLGNTGVLISN
;
A
#
# COMPACT_ATOMS: atom_id res chain seq x y z
N MET A 1 -16.77 24.77 16.17
CA MET A 1 -15.92 25.54 15.24
C MET A 1 -15.70 24.66 14.03
N PRO A 2 -16.05 25.08 12.82
CA PRO A 2 -15.80 24.28 11.63
C PRO A 2 -14.29 24.24 11.42
N GLN A 3 -13.71 23.04 11.40
CA GLN A 3 -12.34 22.81 10.96
C GLN A 3 -12.29 23.16 9.48
N GLY A 4 -11.45 24.13 9.13
CA GLY A 4 -11.25 24.57 7.77
C GLY A 4 -10.74 23.42 6.92
N ASP A 5 -11.28 23.34 5.74
CA ASP A 5 -10.87 22.47 4.64
C ASP A 5 -9.46 22.91 4.20
N ASN A 6 -8.43 22.39 4.87
CA ASN A 6 -7.04 22.57 4.43
C ASN A 6 -6.78 21.60 3.28
N THR A 7 -7.40 21.83 2.15
CA THR A 7 -6.89 21.33 0.88
C THR A 7 -5.64 22.16 0.59
N GLU A 8 -4.46 21.69 1.05
CA GLU A 8 -3.20 22.23 0.58
C GLU A 8 -3.13 21.98 -0.93
N ILE A 9 -3.37 23.06 -1.69
CA ILE A 9 -3.17 23.03 -3.14
C ILE A 9 -1.70 22.70 -3.36
N MET A 10 -1.41 21.55 -3.94
CA MET A 10 -0.05 21.12 -4.23
C MET A 10 0.56 22.08 -5.27
N ILE A 11 1.43 22.98 -4.83
CA ILE A 11 2.12 23.92 -5.72
C ILE A 11 3.28 23.17 -6.38
N LEU A 12 3.07 22.73 -7.61
CA LEU A 12 4.10 22.06 -8.41
C LEU A 12 5.05 23.10 -9.03
N PRO A 13 6.39 22.86 -8.98
CA PRO A 13 7.35 23.70 -9.69
C PRO A 13 7.09 23.73 -11.20
N GLU A 14 7.25 24.90 -11.83
CA GLU A 14 7.02 25.04 -13.28
C GLU A 14 7.92 24.09 -14.10
N SER A 15 9.19 23.96 -13.73
CA SER A 15 10.11 23.02 -14.40
C SER A 15 9.65 21.56 -14.33
N PHE A 16 8.92 21.17 -13.29
CA PHE A 16 8.30 19.84 -13.21
C PHE A 16 7.12 19.75 -14.18
N LYS A 17 6.23 20.74 -14.19
CA LYS A 17 5.07 20.77 -15.09
C LYS A 17 5.51 20.71 -16.55
N ASP A 18 6.49 21.51 -16.95
CA ASP A 18 7.02 21.53 -18.32
C ASP A 18 7.54 20.15 -18.74
N ARG A 19 8.35 19.52 -17.88
CA ARG A 19 8.87 18.17 -18.15
C ARG A 19 7.78 17.12 -18.27
N ILE A 20 6.80 17.11 -17.36
CA ILE A 20 5.70 16.15 -17.39
C ILE A 20 4.81 16.39 -18.61
N LYS A 21 4.56 17.64 -18.98
CA LYS A 21 3.81 17.99 -20.19
C LYS A 21 4.49 17.48 -21.46
N GLU A 22 5.81 17.59 -21.56
CA GLU A 22 6.58 17.06 -22.68
C GLU A 22 6.51 15.52 -22.74
N GLN A 23 6.55 14.85 -21.58
CA GLN A 23 6.51 13.39 -21.50
C GLN A 23 5.12 12.81 -21.77
N LEU A 24 4.08 13.36 -21.16
CA LEU A 24 2.73 12.81 -21.18
C LEU A 24 1.86 13.34 -22.32
N LYS A 25 2.22 14.49 -22.92
CA LYS A 25 1.47 15.10 -24.03
C LYS A 25 -0.03 15.20 -23.75
N ASP A 26 -0.83 14.40 -24.46
CA ASP A 26 -2.28 14.42 -24.36
C ASP A 26 -2.81 13.91 -23.00
N GLU A 27 -2.00 13.12 -22.27
CA GLU A 27 -2.35 12.59 -20.94
C GLU A 27 -2.02 13.56 -19.79
N TYR A 28 -1.40 14.72 -20.10
CA TYR A 28 -0.94 15.67 -19.08
C TYR A 28 -2.06 16.19 -18.19
N GLU A 29 -3.18 16.59 -18.76
CA GLU A 29 -4.31 17.16 -18.02
C GLU A 29 -4.95 16.10 -17.09
N ASP A 30 -5.07 14.86 -17.56
CA ASP A 30 -5.56 13.74 -16.74
C ASP A 30 -4.62 13.45 -15.56
N TYR A 31 -3.32 13.49 -15.81
CA TYR A 31 -2.31 13.30 -14.76
C TYR A 31 -2.40 14.40 -13.70
N ILE A 32 -2.45 15.68 -14.09
CA ILE A 32 -2.59 16.80 -13.16
C ILE A 32 -3.89 16.67 -12.36
N GLY A 33 -5.01 16.34 -13.03
CA GLY A 33 -6.29 16.12 -12.38
C GLY A 33 -6.31 14.95 -11.37
N CYS A 34 -5.39 13.98 -11.49
CA CYS A 34 -5.25 12.92 -10.50
C CYS A 34 -4.58 13.41 -9.21
N LEU A 35 -3.66 14.38 -9.30
CA LEU A 35 -2.97 14.91 -8.13
C LEU A 35 -3.91 15.65 -7.18
N ASP A 36 -4.96 16.27 -7.71
CA ASP A 36 -5.98 16.99 -6.93
C ASP A 36 -6.96 16.03 -6.21
N LYS A 37 -7.03 14.77 -6.65
CA LYS A 37 -7.93 13.76 -6.04
C LYS A 37 -7.39 13.18 -4.72
N GLY A 38 -6.15 13.49 -4.38
CA GLY A 38 -5.46 12.90 -3.23
C GLY A 38 -4.92 11.50 -3.48
N MET A 39 -4.25 10.95 -2.48
CA MET A 39 -3.66 9.62 -2.54
C MET A 39 -4.62 8.59 -1.94
N ASN A 40 -4.68 7.41 -2.54
CA ASN A 40 -5.36 6.27 -1.93
C ASN A 40 -4.43 5.65 -0.87
N HIS A 41 -4.96 5.44 0.32
CA HIS A 41 -4.25 4.82 1.43
C HIS A 41 -4.65 3.36 1.58
N GLY A 42 -3.66 2.52 1.88
CA GLY A 42 -3.90 1.08 2.01
C GLY A 42 -3.25 0.46 3.23
N ILE A 43 -3.86 -0.62 3.68
CA ILE A 43 -3.26 -1.58 4.61
C ILE A 43 -3.25 -2.95 3.95
N ARG A 44 -2.26 -3.75 4.29
CA ARG A 44 -2.16 -5.15 3.88
C ARG A 44 -2.13 -6.04 5.11
N VAL A 45 -3.08 -6.99 5.19
CA VAL A 45 -3.15 -7.96 6.29
C VAL A 45 -1.91 -8.86 6.29
N ASN A 46 -1.33 -9.05 7.44
CA ASN A 46 -0.20 -9.96 7.63
C ASN A 46 -0.69 -11.40 7.81
N THR A 47 -0.77 -12.11 6.71
CA THR A 47 -1.29 -13.49 6.68
C THR A 47 -0.42 -14.51 7.42
N SER A 48 0.81 -14.15 7.80
CA SER A 48 1.61 -14.97 8.74
C SER A 48 1.11 -14.94 10.17
N LYS A 49 0.24 -13.98 10.54
CA LYS A 49 -0.27 -13.79 11.91
C LYS A 49 -1.76 -14.01 12.05
N ILE A 50 -2.53 -13.64 11.03
CA ILE A 50 -3.99 -13.71 11.07
C ILE A 50 -4.54 -13.93 9.66
N SER A 51 -5.58 -14.73 9.52
CA SER A 51 -6.27 -14.85 8.23
C SER A 51 -6.97 -13.53 7.86
N VAL A 52 -7.17 -13.29 6.56
CA VAL A 52 -7.91 -12.10 6.09
C VAL A 52 -9.33 -12.11 6.67
N GLU A 53 -10.00 -13.27 6.65
CA GLU A 53 -11.35 -13.42 7.17
C GLU A 53 -11.45 -13.03 8.66
N ASP A 54 -10.52 -13.52 9.49
CA ASP A 54 -10.53 -13.21 10.92
C ASP A 54 -10.12 -11.77 11.20
N PHE A 55 -9.21 -11.20 10.40
CA PHE A 55 -8.87 -9.79 10.51
C PHE A 55 -10.08 -8.89 10.22
N LEU A 56 -10.86 -9.20 9.18
CA LEU A 56 -12.04 -8.42 8.83
C LEU A 56 -13.12 -8.45 9.91
N LYS A 57 -13.24 -9.57 10.66
CA LYS A 57 -14.18 -9.67 11.81
C LYS A 57 -13.82 -8.74 12.98
N ILE A 58 -12.52 -8.47 13.18
CA ILE A 58 -12.03 -7.67 14.29
C ILE A 58 -11.52 -6.28 13.88
N SER A 59 -11.56 -5.97 12.58
CA SER A 59 -11.06 -4.70 12.06
C SER A 59 -11.81 -3.52 12.64
N PRO A 60 -11.12 -2.52 13.21
CA PRO A 60 -11.73 -1.28 13.65
C PRO A 60 -11.96 -0.29 12.50
N PHE A 61 -11.54 -0.65 11.28
CA PHE A 61 -11.59 0.18 10.09
C PHE A 61 -12.67 -0.30 9.13
N GLU A 62 -13.32 0.62 8.45
CA GLU A 62 -14.08 0.32 7.24
C GLU A 62 -13.08 0.13 6.09
N LEU A 63 -13.11 -1.02 5.46
CA LEU A 63 -12.13 -1.46 4.48
C LEU A 63 -12.80 -1.83 3.16
N GLU A 64 -12.18 -1.40 2.07
CA GLU A 64 -12.57 -1.77 0.71
C GLU A 64 -11.43 -2.57 0.06
N SER A 65 -11.74 -3.69 -0.59
CA SER A 65 -10.74 -4.57 -1.18
C SER A 65 -9.98 -3.88 -2.33
N ILE A 66 -8.66 -4.05 -2.36
CA ILE A 66 -7.82 -3.65 -3.48
C ILE A 66 -7.87 -4.75 -4.55
N PRO A 67 -8.28 -4.46 -5.81
CA PRO A 67 -8.63 -5.48 -6.80
C PRO A 67 -7.51 -6.44 -7.21
N TRP A 68 -6.24 -6.05 -7.01
CA TRP A 68 -5.07 -6.82 -7.46
C TRP A 68 -4.32 -7.53 -6.34
N THR A 69 -4.90 -7.62 -5.15
CA THR A 69 -4.30 -8.33 -4.02
C THR A 69 -5.37 -8.97 -3.15
N ASP A 70 -5.10 -10.17 -2.63
CA ASP A 70 -6.07 -10.94 -1.83
C ASP A 70 -6.18 -10.45 -0.39
N ASN A 71 -5.19 -9.68 0.10
CA ASN A 71 -5.06 -9.26 1.50
C ASN A 71 -4.84 -7.76 1.70
N GLY A 72 -4.97 -6.98 0.62
CA GLY A 72 -4.84 -5.52 0.64
C GLY A 72 -6.20 -4.81 0.64
N PHE A 73 -6.27 -3.72 1.40
CA PHE A 73 -7.50 -2.95 1.57
C PHE A 73 -7.23 -1.46 1.55
N TYR A 74 -8.12 -0.70 0.91
CA TYR A 74 -8.20 0.75 1.07
C TYR A 74 -8.83 1.11 2.40
N TYR A 75 -8.44 2.25 2.95
CA TYR A 75 -9.10 2.89 4.10
C TYR A 75 -9.17 4.40 3.92
N ASP A 76 -10.13 5.03 4.58
CA ASP A 76 -10.30 6.49 4.61
C ASP A 76 -9.31 7.11 5.64
N ASP A 77 -8.30 7.83 5.17
CA ASP A 77 -7.28 8.48 6.00
C ASP A 77 -7.81 9.70 6.77
N LYS A 78 -8.93 10.27 6.35
CA LYS A 78 -9.63 11.33 7.09
C LYS A 78 -10.35 10.78 8.32
N LYS A 79 -10.74 9.50 8.29
CA LYS A 79 -11.49 8.82 9.34
C LYS A 79 -10.60 8.01 10.27
N TYR A 80 -9.53 7.42 9.75
CA TYR A 80 -8.70 6.48 10.49
C TYR A 80 -7.22 6.83 10.45
N VAL A 81 -6.51 6.52 11.52
CA VAL A 81 -5.05 6.63 11.63
C VAL A 81 -4.49 5.25 12.03
N PRO A 82 -4.37 4.29 11.08
CA PRO A 82 -3.98 2.92 11.39
C PRO A 82 -2.64 2.79 12.12
N SER A 83 -1.68 3.70 11.88
CA SER A 83 -0.37 3.71 12.55
C SER A 83 -0.44 3.90 14.08
N LYS A 84 -1.56 4.42 14.60
CA LYS A 84 -1.76 4.61 16.05
C LYS A 84 -2.53 3.47 16.71
N HIS A 85 -3.02 2.49 15.93
CA HIS A 85 -3.82 1.39 16.47
C HIS A 85 -2.94 0.28 17.04
N PRO A 86 -3.32 -0.38 18.17
CA PRO A 86 -2.55 -1.49 18.77
C PRO A 86 -2.24 -2.64 17.80
N TYR A 87 -3.12 -2.93 16.85
CA TYR A 87 -2.91 -3.98 15.84
C TYR A 87 -1.76 -3.68 14.86
N TYR A 88 -1.42 -2.40 14.66
CA TYR A 88 -0.23 -2.02 13.92
C TYR A 88 1.04 -2.46 14.66
N TYR A 89 1.12 -2.17 15.95
CA TYR A 89 2.25 -2.57 16.79
C TYR A 89 2.32 -4.09 16.99
N ALA A 90 1.17 -4.77 17.00
CA ALA A 90 1.09 -6.22 16.99
C ALA A 90 1.51 -6.83 15.63
N GLY A 91 1.62 -6.01 14.58
CA GLY A 91 1.99 -6.42 13.23
C GLY A 91 0.92 -7.25 12.52
N LEU A 92 -0.37 -7.02 12.81
CA LEU A 92 -1.47 -7.71 12.14
C LEU A 92 -1.68 -7.21 10.71
N TYR A 93 -1.20 -6.02 10.41
CA TYR A 93 -1.18 -5.43 9.05
C TYR A 93 0.04 -4.54 8.87
N TYR A 94 0.35 -4.29 7.62
CA TYR A 94 1.36 -3.34 7.14
C TYR A 94 0.65 -2.17 6.45
N ILE A 95 1.02 -0.93 6.76
CA ILE A 95 0.53 0.25 6.03
C ILE A 95 1.36 0.36 4.76
N GLN A 96 0.72 0.24 3.62
CA GLN A 96 1.39 0.21 2.32
C GLN A 96 0.54 0.92 1.28
N GLU A 97 1.21 1.67 0.42
CA GLU A 97 0.57 2.28 -0.74
C GLU A 97 0.05 1.16 -1.67
N PRO A 98 -1.18 1.27 -2.18
CA PRO A 98 -1.82 0.19 -2.92
C PRO A 98 -1.02 -0.34 -4.13
N SER A 99 -0.42 0.53 -4.95
CA SER A 99 0.37 0.09 -6.11
C SER A 99 1.63 -0.66 -5.70
N ALA A 100 2.21 -0.31 -4.53
CA ALA A 100 3.38 -0.99 -3.98
C ALA A 100 3.10 -2.44 -3.52
N MET A 101 1.84 -2.85 -3.42
CA MET A 101 1.45 -4.25 -3.15
C MET A 101 1.55 -5.13 -4.40
N THR A 102 1.47 -4.55 -5.61
CA THR A 102 1.43 -5.27 -6.89
C THR A 102 2.60 -6.24 -7.09
N PRO A 103 3.89 -5.88 -6.87
CA PRO A 103 4.98 -6.80 -7.18
C PRO A 103 4.89 -8.13 -6.45
N ALA A 104 4.56 -8.11 -5.16
CA ALA A 104 4.40 -9.33 -4.39
C ALA A 104 3.11 -10.08 -4.73
N SER A 105 2.06 -9.39 -5.21
CA SER A 105 0.80 -10.01 -5.58
C SER A 105 0.90 -10.82 -6.89
N VAL A 106 1.67 -10.32 -7.88
CA VAL A 106 1.79 -10.98 -9.19
C VAL A 106 2.80 -12.13 -9.21
N LEU A 107 3.68 -12.23 -8.21
CA LEU A 107 4.63 -13.32 -8.12
C LEU A 107 3.95 -14.61 -7.61
N ASP A 108 4.07 -15.67 -8.40
CA ASP A 108 3.57 -17.02 -8.04
C ASP A 108 4.57 -17.72 -7.10
N ILE A 109 4.64 -17.23 -5.85
CA ILE A 109 5.52 -17.76 -4.82
C ILE A 109 4.80 -18.88 -4.06
N LYS A 110 5.51 -19.98 -3.85
CA LYS A 110 5.03 -21.17 -3.13
C LYS A 110 5.89 -21.46 -1.90
N PRO A 111 5.31 -22.10 -0.89
CA PRO A 111 6.09 -22.61 0.24
C PRO A 111 7.26 -23.48 -0.24
N GLY A 112 8.45 -23.21 0.28
CA GLY A 112 9.68 -23.90 -0.11
C GLY A 112 10.52 -23.20 -1.17
N ASP A 113 10.01 -22.17 -1.83
CA ASP A 113 10.77 -21.40 -2.84
C ASP A 113 11.93 -20.62 -2.22
N THR A 114 12.88 -20.25 -3.08
CA THR A 114 13.94 -19.28 -2.75
C THR A 114 13.68 -17.98 -3.50
N VAL A 115 13.51 -16.90 -2.76
CA VAL A 115 13.14 -15.57 -3.29
C VAL A 115 14.22 -14.56 -2.94
N LEU A 116 14.60 -13.71 -3.90
CA LEU A 116 15.49 -12.58 -3.71
C LEU A 116 14.72 -11.27 -3.82
N ASP A 117 14.75 -10.46 -2.76
CA ASP A 117 14.23 -9.09 -2.75
C ASP A 117 15.41 -8.10 -2.72
N ILE A 118 15.70 -7.50 -3.88
CA ILE A 118 16.79 -6.51 -4.05
C ILE A 118 16.37 -5.07 -3.73
N CYS A 119 15.11 -4.87 -3.30
CA CYS A 119 14.55 -3.57 -2.91
C CYS A 119 13.78 -3.70 -1.60
N ALA A 120 14.40 -4.35 -0.60
CA ALA A 120 13.70 -4.82 0.59
C ALA A 120 13.21 -3.70 1.52
N ALA A 121 14.02 -2.64 1.68
CA ALA A 121 13.64 -1.54 2.59
C ALA A 121 12.45 -0.73 2.05
N PRO A 122 11.49 -0.35 2.91
CA PRO A 122 11.38 -0.54 4.37
C PRO A 122 10.67 -1.85 4.78
N GLY A 123 10.54 -2.86 3.92
CA GLY A 123 10.03 -4.17 4.27
C GLY A 123 8.63 -4.51 3.74
N GLY A 124 7.96 -3.59 3.07
CA GLY A 124 6.59 -3.80 2.58
C GLY A 124 6.44 -4.98 1.63
N LYS A 125 7.38 -5.18 0.71
CA LYS A 125 7.40 -6.33 -0.20
C LYS A 125 7.94 -7.57 0.49
N SER A 126 9.09 -7.46 1.18
CA SER A 126 9.73 -8.57 1.88
C SER A 126 8.79 -9.29 2.86
N THR A 127 7.99 -8.55 3.63
CA THR A 127 7.06 -9.16 4.58
C THR A 127 5.93 -9.94 3.92
N GLU A 128 5.48 -9.52 2.73
CA GLU A 128 4.51 -10.27 1.95
C GLU A 128 5.13 -11.51 1.29
N LEU A 129 6.32 -11.37 0.72
CA LEU A 129 7.08 -12.49 0.16
C LEU A 129 7.34 -13.57 1.22
N ALA A 130 7.72 -13.15 2.44
CA ALA A 130 7.90 -14.06 3.57
C ALA A 130 6.60 -14.77 3.97
N ALA A 131 5.46 -14.06 3.96
CA ALA A 131 4.16 -14.65 4.26
C ALA A 131 3.78 -15.74 3.23
N LYS A 132 4.01 -15.48 1.93
CA LYS A 132 3.77 -16.46 0.85
C LYS A 132 4.69 -17.68 0.92
N LEU A 133 5.94 -17.49 1.33
CA LEU A 133 6.89 -18.59 1.51
C LEU A 133 6.49 -19.54 2.65
N GLY A 134 5.63 -19.10 3.56
CA GLY A 134 5.31 -19.87 4.76
C GLY A 134 6.56 -20.08 5.63
N ASN A 135 6.63 -21.24 6.28
CA ASN A 135 7.75 -21.56 7.19
C ASN A 135 8.83 -22.44 6.53
N THR A 136 8.83 -22.61 5.20
CA THR A 136 9.66 -23.61 4.50
C THR A 136 10.54 -23.07 3.39
N GLY A 137 10.43 -21.78 3.07
CA GLY A 137 11.19 -21.13 2.01
C GLY A 137 12.39 -20.35 2.51
N VAL A 138 13.11 -19.73 1.57
CA VAL A 138 14.24 -18.82 1.86
C VAL A 138 13.95 -17.48 1.22
N LEU A 139 13.99 -16.41 2.03
CA LEU A 139 13.95 -15.04 1.56
C LEU A 139 15.33 -14.39 1.79
N ILE A 140 15.94 -13.92 0.71
CA ILE A 140 17.17 -13.13 0.75
C ILE A 140 16.77 -11.68 0.48
N SER A 141 17.03 -10.79 1.44
CA SER A 141 16.65 -9.37 1.36
C SER A 141 17.89 -8.48 1.42
N ASN A 142 17.95 -7.48 0.49
CA ASN A 142 19.05 -6.52 0.40
C ASN A 142 18.52 -5.08 0.31
#